data_c6d8a96a5acf2b2bb322f2be128f0a1a
#
_entry.id   c6d8a96a5acf2b2bb322f2be128f0a1a
#
_cell.length_a   1.000
_cell.length_b   1.000
_cell.length_c   1.000
_cell.angle_alpha   90.00
_cell.angle_beta   90.00
_cell.angle_gamma   90.00
#
_symmetry.space_group_name_H-M   'P 1'
#
loop_
_entity.id
_entity.type
_entity.pdbx_description
1 polymer ?
#
loop_
_entity_poly.entity_id
_entity_poly.type
_entity_poly.pdbx_seq_one_letter_code
_entity_poly.pdbx_strand_id
1 'polypeptide(L)'
;MRPAFTPSARRAVRASAFAALTLLGVARPMTAQTAASFDATKVRADYLKELDSLQSKFLQLAEAFPADKYSWRPAAGVRSVGEVFMHVATEYYLFSPMFFGAPTSPVVGTGPQAYRKLEASATKPEVLTHLKQGFAYTKQAVADVPTDSLSNKRKMFGQEFDVVESSLAMTGDLHEHLGQLIAYARINGIKPPWSRGQ
;
A
#
# COMPACT_ATOMS: atom_id res chain seq x y z
N MET A 1 -75.62 44.86 -23.27
CA MET A 1 -76.41 43.73 -23.76
C MET A 1 -75.79 42.44 -23.31
N ARG A 2 -76.42 41.71 -22.41
CA ARG A 2 -76.05 40.33 -22.04
C ARG A 2 -76.87 39.38 -22.93
N PRO A 3 -76.32 38.21 -23.26
CA PRO A 3 -77.12 37.00 -23.12
C PRO A 3 -76.36 35.92 -22.38
N ALA A 4 -77.02 35.36 -21.47
CA ALA A 4 -77.83 34.15 -21.40
C ALA A 4 -76.99 32.86 -21.19
N PHE A 5 -77.14 32.35 -19.98
CA PHE A 5 -76.74 31.03 -19.55
C PHE A 5 -77.58 29.91 -20.15
N THR A 6 -76.98 28.80 -20.49
CA THR A 6 -77.67 27.50 -20.64
C THR A 6 -76.96 26.44 -19.85
N PRO A 7 -77.68 25.54 -19.17
CA PRO A 7 -77.10 24.62 -18.24
C PRO A 7 -76.95 23.20 -18.78
N SER A 8 -76.12 22.42 -18.06
CA SER A 8 -76.25 20.99 -17.88
C SER A 8 -75.58 20.04 -18.85
N ALA A 9 -74.60 19.39 -18.35
CA ALA A 9 -74.42 17.96 -18.60
C ALA A 9 -73.86 17.30 -17.32
N ARG A 10 -74.69 16.55 -16.68
CA ARG A 10 -74.33 15.68 -15.52
C ARG A 10 -73.42 14.58 -16.06
N ARG A 11 -72.16 14.60 -15.67
CA ARG A 11 -71.24 13.45 -15.89
C ARG A 11 -71.40 12.48 -14.73
N ALA A 12 -71.83 11.27 -15.06
CA ALA A 12 -71.88 10.12 -14.15
C ALA A 12 -70.48 9.75 -13.69
N VAL A 13 -70.27 9.75 -12.41
CA VAL A 13 -69.06 9.23 -11.78
C VAL A 13 -69.13 7.72 -11.79
N ARG A 14 -68.34 7.08 -12.62
CA ARG A 14 -68.11 5.64 -12.55
C ARG A 14 -67.12 5.36 -11.40
N ALA A 15 -67.63 4.74 -10.34
CA ALA A 15 -66.81 4.21 -9.27
C ALA A 15 -65.99 3.02 -9.76
N SER A 16 -64.70 3.22 -9.97
CA SER A 16 -63.77 2.12 -10.24
C SER A 16 -63.36 1.52 -8.90
N ALA A 17 -63.81 0.27 -8.67
CA ALA A 17 -63.34 -0.53 -7.53
C ALA A 17 -61.85 -0.86 -7.72
N PHE A 18 -61.02 -0.27 -6.90
CA PHE A 18 -59.63 -0.70 -6.77
C PHE A 18 -59.58 -1.99 -5.95
N ALA A 19 -59.28 -3.10 -6.58
CA ALA A 19 -58.92 -4.36 -5.91
C ALA A 19 -57.53 -4.17 -5.28
N ALA A 20 -57.46 -4.08 -3.97
CA ALA A 20 -56.23 -4.09 -3.22
C ALA A 20 -55.63 -5.49 -3.27
N LEU A 21 -54.63 -5.68 -4.09
CA LEU A 21 -53.83 -6.90 -4.13
C LEU A 21 -52.84 -6.84 -2.93
N THR A 22 -53.17 -7.49 -1.83
CA THR A 22 -52.28 -7.65 -0.68
C THR A 22 -51.16 -8.63 -1.07
N LEU A 23 -49.99 -8.12 -1.47
CA LEU A 23 -48.76 -8.88 -1.57
C LEU A 23 -48.33 -9.27 -0.15
N LEU A 24 -48.62 -10.49 0.25
CA LEU A 24 -47.96 -11.14 1.39
C LEU A 24 -46.50 -11.36 1.03
N GLY A 25 -45.69 -10.35 1.32
CA GLY A 25 -44.24 -10.46 1.22
C GLY A 25 -43.76 -11.43 2.29
N VAL A 26 -43.33 -12.62 1.89
CA VAL A 26 -42.58 -13.52 2.75
C VAL A 26 -41.28 -12.81 3.10
N ALA A 27 -41.23 -12.17 4.28
CA ALA A 27 -39.98 -11.62 4.83
C ALA A 27 -39.03 -12.81 5.06
N ARG A 28 -38.12 -13.03 4.11
CA ARG A 28 -36.96 -13.89 4.37
C ARG A 28 -36.16 -13.26 5.49
N PRO A 29 -35.83 -14.01 6.56
CA PRO A 29 -34.91 -13.49 7.56
C PRO A 29 -33.61 -13.16 6.82
N MET A 30 -33.26 -11.87 6.76
CA MET A 30 -31.91 -11.46 6.43
C MET A 30 -31.03 -12.00 7.55
N THR A 31 -30.37 -13.11 7.33
CA THR A 31 -29.27 -13.53 8.18
C THR A 31 -28.27 -12.39 8.15
N ALA A 32 -28.15 -11.68 9.28
CA ALA A 32 -27.12 -10.68 9.46
C ALA A 32 -25.79 -11.39 9.16
N GLN A 33 -25.18 -11.03 8.04
CA GLN A 33 -23.86 -11.49 7.70
C GLN A 33 -22.98 -10.92 8.82
N THR A 34 -22.55 -11.79 9.75
CA THR A 34 -21.62 -11.42 10.79
C THR A 34 -20.41 -10.82 10.07
N ALA A 35 -20.18 -9.52 10.26
CA ALA A 35 -19.00 -8.86 9.73
C ALA A 35 -17.81 -9.71 10.19
N ALA A 36 -17.03 -10.21 9.22
CA ALA A 36 -15.84 -10.97 9.54
C ALA A 36 -15.01 -10.10 10.47
N SER A 37 -14.71 -10.59 11.66
CA SER A 37 -13.89 -9.85 12.62
C SER A 37 -12.54 -9.58 11.95
N PHE A 38 -12.09 -8.34 12.01
CA PHE A 38 -10.80 -7.95 11.48
C PHE A 38 -9.69 -8.76 12.19
N ASP A 39 -8.88 -9.48 11.41
CA ASP A 39 -7.79 -10.32 11.91
C ASP A 39 -6.42 -9.68 11.64
N ALA A 40 -5.92 -8.93 12.61
CA ALA A 40 -4.61 -8.30 12.54
C ALA A 40 -3.46 -9.32 12.39
N THR A 41 -3.63 -10.53 12.91
CA THR A 41 -2.63 -11.62 12.76
C THR A 41 -2.52 -12.05 11.31
N LYS A 42 -3.67 -12.18 10.64
CA LYS A 42 -3.70 -12.50 9.21
C LYS A 42 -3.04 -11.39 8.38
N VAL A 43 -3.34 -10.12 8.68
CA VAL A 43 -2.72 -8.99 7.97
C VAL A 43 -1.20 -8.99 8.15
N ARG A 44 -0.70 -9.23 9.37
CA ARG A 44 0.74 -9.39 9.61
C ARG A 44 1.34 -10.51 8.78
N ALA A 45 0.69 -11.67 8.72
CA ALA A 45 1.17 -12.80 7.93
C ALA A 45 1.18 -12.51 6.43
N ASP A 46 0.16 -11.84 5.93
CA ASP A 46 0.07 -11.43 4.51
C ASP A 46 1.12 -10.36 4.17
N TYR A 47 1.38 -9.43 5.09
CA TYR A 47 2.44 -8.44 4.91
C TYR A 47 3.84 -9.07 4.87
N LEU A 48 4.14 -10.07 5.71
CA LEU A 48 5.42 -10.79 5.65
C LEU A 48 5.61 -11.48 4.30
N LYS A 49 4.56 -12.07 3.72
CA LYS A 49 4.60 -12.66 2.36
C LYS A 49 4.83 -11.59 1.28
N GLU A 50 4.21 -10.42 1.43
CA GLU A 50 4.41 -9.32 0.50
C GLU A 50 5.84 -8.79 0.58
N LEU A 51 6.43 -8.68 1.78
CA LEU A 51 7.84 -8.34 1.95
C LEU A 51 8.78 -9.34 1.25
N ASP A 52 8.46 -10.64 1.29
CA ASP A 52 9.24 -11.66 0.55
C ASP A 52 9.13 -11.47 -0.96
N SER A 53 7.93 -11.17 -1.47
CA SER A 53 7.68 -10.88 -2.89
C SER A 53 8.43 -9.63 -3.33
N LEU A 54 8.35 -8.55 -2.56
CA LEU A 54 9.03 -7.29 -2.85
C LEU A 54 10.56 -7.44 -2.78
N GLN A 55 11.08 -8.10 -1.75
CA GLN A 55 12.51 -8.41 -1.64
C GLN A 55 13.03 -9.12 -2.89
N SER A 56 12.32 -10.15 -3.33
CA SER A 56 12.69 -10.89 -4.54
C SER A 56 12.76 -9.97 -5.76
N LYS A 57 11.76 -9.10 -5.95
CA LYS A 57 11.73 -8.16 -7.08
C LYS A 57 12.83 -7.11 -7.00
N PHE A 58 13.04 -6.49 -5.84
CA PHE A 58 14.11 -5.50 -5.65
C PHE A 58 15.49 -6.11 -5.90
N LEU A 59 15.78 -7.28 -5.36
CA LEU A 59 17.06 -7.95 -5.54
C LEU A 59 17.29 -8.38 -7.00
N GLN A 60 16.28 -8.97 -7.64
CA GLN A 60 16.37 -9.34 -9.06
C GLN A 60 16.62 -8.12 -9.94
N LEU A 61 15.95 -6.99 -9.66
CA LEU A 61 16.13 -5.78 -10.44
C LEU A 61 17.48 -5.14 -10.18
N ALA A 62 17.95 -5.10 -8.93
CA ALA A 62 19.28 -4.61 -8.57
C ALA A 62 20.37 -5.45 -9.26
N GLU A 63 20.24 -6.78 -9.29
CA GLU A 63 21.16 -7.65 -10.02
C GLU A 63 21.13 -7.42 -11.54
N ALA A 64 19.97 -7.13 -12.12
CA ALA A 64 19.81 -6.90 -13.55
C ALA A 64 20.47 -5.60 -14.04
N PHE A 65 20.58 -4.59 -13.19
CA PHE A 65 21.29 -3.36 -13.54
C PHE A 65 22.82 -3.62 -13.58
N PRO A 66 23.52 -3.29 -14.69
CA PRO A 66 24.98 -3.25 -14.72
C PRO A 66 25.53 -2.24 -13.70
N ALA A 67 26.71 -2.50 -13.17
CA ALA A 67 27.32 -1.65 -12.13
C ALA A 67 27.54 -0.20 -12.58
N ASP A 68 27.86 0.04 -13.84
CA ASP A 68 28.04 1.37 -14.44
C ASP A 68 26.72 2.17 -14.53
N LYS A 69 25.58 1.51 -14.44
CA LYS A 69 24.26 2.15 -14.45
C LYS A 69 23.77 2.60 -13.08
N TYR A 70 24.47 2.26 -12.01
CA TYR A 70 24.05 2.66 -10.66
C TYR A 70 24.12 4.18 -10.41
N SER A 71 25.02 4.88 -11.11
CA SER A 71 25.09 6.34 -11.08
C SER A 71 24.15 7.04 -12.07
N TRP A 72 23.48 6.30 -12.96
CA TRP A 72 22.56 6.88 -13.92
C TRP A 72 21.32 7.46 -13.22
N ARG A 73 20.91 8.65 -13.66
CA ARG A 73 19.69 9.34 -13.21
C ARG A 73 18.97 9.97 -14.40
N PRO A 74 17.63 10.07 -14.35
CA PRO A 74 16.86 10.60 -15.48
C PRO A 74 17.03 12.12 -15.67
N ALA A 75 17.33 12.85 -14.59
CA ALA A 75 17.54 14.30 -14.61
C ALA A 75 18.39 14.75 -13.41
N ALA A 76 18.93 15.95 -13.48
CA ALA A 76 19.60 16.59 -12.34
C ALA A 76 18.62 16.75 -11.17
N GLY A 77 19.09 16.47 -9.96
CA GLY A 77 18.26 16.56 -8.74
C GLY A 77 17.34 15.37 -8.49
N VAL A 78 17.28 14.40 -9.40
CA VAL A 78 16.56 13.14 -9.21
C VAL A 78 17.52 12.06 -8.73
N ARG A 79 17.09 11.21 -7.81
CA ARG A 79 17.90 10.06 -7.33
C ARG A 79 18.35 9.18 -8.50
N SER A 80 19.61 8.73 -8.45
CA SER A 80 20.14 7.71 -9.38
C SER A 80 19.55 6.34 -9.07
N VAL A 81 19.80 5.36 -9.95
CA VAL A 81 19.40 3.96 -9.74
C VAL A 81 19.88 3.45 -8.38
N GLY A 82 21.16 3.61 -8.08
CA GLY A 82 21.74 3.16 -6.82
C GLY A 82 21.16 3.89 -5.61
N GLU A 83 20.97 5.21 -5.73
CA GLU A 83 20.37 6.03 -4.67
C GLU A 83 18.92 5.63 -4.37
N VAL A 84 18.10 5.23 -5.37
CA VAL A 84 16.74 4.74 -5.11
C VAL A 84 16.77 3.39 -4.39
N PHE A 85 17.61 2.45 -4.82
CA PHE A 85 17.74 1.18 -4.13
C PHE A 85 18.23 1.34 -2.69
N MET A 86 19.23 2.21 -2.47
CA MET A 86 19.78 2.46 -1.15
C MET A 86 18.77 3.20 -0.26
N HIS A 87 17.98 4.10 -0.84
CA HIS A 87 16.89 4.78 -0.15
C HIS A 87 15.90 3.78 0.44
N VAL A 88 15.43 2.82 -0.34
CA VAL A 88 14.58 1.72 0.14
C VAL A 88 15.23 0.96 1.31
N ALA A 89 16.51 0.65 1.22
CA ALA A 89 17.21 -0.02 2.30
C ALA A 89 17.31 0.86 3.56
N THR A 90 17.54 2.17 3.41
CA THR A 90 17.62 3.11 4.54
C THR A 90 16.26 3.31 5.22
N GLU A 91 15.18 3.30 4.46
CA GLU A 91 13.81 3.38 5.00
C GLU A 91 13.49 2.19 5.90
N TYR A 92 13.91 1.00 5.55
CA TYR A 92 13.74 -0.17 6.42
C TYR A 92 14.43 0.01 7.77
N TYR A 93 15.64 0.56 7.79
CA TYR A 93 16.37 0.82 9.03
C TYR A 93 15.73 1.94 9.86
N LEU A 94 15.09 2.91 9.20
CA LEU A 94 14.44 4.04 9.86
C LEU A 94 13.04 3.66 10.36
N PHE A 95 12.23 3.06 9.49
CA PHE A 95 10.80 2.86 9.78
C PHE A 95 10.53 1.65 10.66
N SER A 96 11.36 0.61 10.63
CA SER A 96 11.12 -0.55 11.46
C SER A 96 11.13 -0.26 12.98
N PRO A 97 12.03 0.56 13.52
CA PRO A 97 11.92 1.02 14.89
C PRO A 97 10.67 1.86 15.16
N MET A 98 10.31 2.73 14.22
CA MET A 98 9.21 3.68 14.39
C MET A 98 7.85 2.99 14.30
N PHE A 99 7.66 2.11 13.32
CA PHE A 99 6.39 1.44 13.06
C PHE A 99 6.20 0.15 13.87
N PHE A 100 7.26 -0.63 14.02
CA PHE A 100 7.16 -1.96 14.62
C PHE A 100 7.85 -2.06 15.99
N GLY A 101 8.52 -1.00 16.43
CA GLY A 101 9.21 -0.97 17.74
C GLY A 101 10.48 -1.79 17.77
N ALA A 102 11.10 -2.05 16.63
CA ALA A 102 12.41 -2.71 16.58
C ALA A 102 13.48 -1.87 17.30
N PRO A 103 14.54 -2.50 17.83
CA PRO A 103 15.72 -1.76 18.27
C PRO A 103 16.31 -0.95 17.12
N THR A 104 16.93 0.19 17.40
CA THR A 104 17.65 0.97 16.36
C THR A 104 18.68 0.10 15.66
N SER A 105 18.68 0.11 14.31
CA SER A 105 19.63 -0.69 13.55
C SER A 105 21.08 -0.26 13.82
N PRO A 106 21.98 -1.20 14.16
CA PRO A 106 23.39 -0.89 14.32
C PRO A 106 24.11 -0.57 13.00
N VAL A 107 23.48 -0.89 11.87
CA VAL A 107 24.04 -0.70 10.53
C VAL A 107 24.06 0.77 10.12
N VAL A 108 23.05 1.51 10.57
CA VAL A 108 22.92 2.93 10.29
C VAL A 108 22.97 3.66 11.63
N GLY A 109 23.88 4.61 11.76
CA GLY A 109 23.92 5.47 12.95
C GLY A 109 22.62 6.25 13.13
N THR A 110 22.53 7.03 14.19
CA THR A 110 21.32 7.82 14.50
C THR A 110 21.29 9.14 13.74
N GLY A 111 20.10 9.53 13.31
CA GLY A 111 19.81 10.84 12.75
C GLY A 111 19.90 10.95 11.23
N PRO A 112 19.31 12.03 10.66
CA PRO A 112 19.12 12.17 9.20
C PRO A 112 20.41 12.19 8.37
N GLN A 113 21.54 12.59 8.97
CA GLN A 113 22.82 12.63 8.26
C GLN A 113 23.39 11.23 8.01
N ALA A 114 23.20 10.28 8.97
CA ALA A 114 23.65 8.90 8.81
C ALA A 114 22.93 8.23 7.64
N TYR A 115 21.62 8.43 7.51
CA TYR A 115 20.82 7.91 6.40
C TYR A 115 21.26 8.51 5.06
N ARG A 116 21.43 9.82 4.97
CA ARG A 116 21.93 10.49 3.74
C ARG A 116 23.33 10.01 3.32
N LYS A 117 24.20 9.76 4.30
CA LYS A 117 25.54 9.22 4.02
C LYS A 117 25.45 7.81 3.44
N LEU A 118 24.56 6.98 3.96
CA LEU A 118 24.33 5.64 3.43
C LEU A 118 23.75 5.68 2.02
N GLU A 119 22.76 6.53 1.75
CA GLU A 119 22.21 6.72 0.40
C GLU A 119 23.27 7.16 -0.61
N ALA A 120 24.23 7.99 -0.20
CA ALA A 120 25.31 8.45 -1.07
C ALA A 120 26.33 7.36 -1.42
N SER A 121 26.43 6.25 -0.66
CA SER A 121 27.34 5.13 -0.91
C SER A 121 26.64 4.02 -1.70
N ALA A 122 26.04 4.34 -2.85
CA ALA A 122 25.12 3.47 -3.56
C ALA A 122 25.80 2.65 -4.68
N THR A 123 26.90 1.95 -4.38
CA THR A 123 27.49 0.98 -5.29
C THR A 123 26.66 -0.31 -5.36
N LYS A 124 26.75 -1.04 -6.47
CA LYS A 124 26.00 -2.30 -6.64
C LYS A 124 26.19 -3.29 -5.49
N PRO A 125 27.44 -3.60 -5.02
CA PRO A 125 27.64 -4.51 -3.91
C PRO A 125 27.03 -4.03 -2.60
N GLU A 126 27.15 -2.73 -2.30
CA GLU A 126 26.56 -2.13 -1.09
C GLU A 126 25.04 -2.18 -1.12
N VAL A 127 24.44 -1.79 -2.25
CA VAL A 127 22.98 -1.87 -2.45
C VAL A 127 22.47 -3.29 -2.23
N LEU A 128 23.06 -4.29 -2.84
CA LEU A 128 22.63 -5.68 -2.66
C LEU A 128 22.76 -6.15 -1.21
N THR A 129 23.81 -5.73 -0.52
CA THR A 129 24.02 -6.04 0.88
C THR A 129 22.95 -5.38 1.74
N HIS A 130 22.75 -4.07 1.58
CA HIS A 130 21.80 -3.32 2.40
C HIS A 130 20.34 -3.66 2.13
N LEU A 131 19.97 -3.98 0.89
CA LEU A 131 18.62 -4.49 0.59
C LEU A 131 18.36 -5.81 1.33
N LYS A 132 19.28 -6.78 1.27
CA LYS A 132 19.13 -8.06 1.99
C LYS A 132 18.98 -7.85 3.49
N GLN A 133 19.85 -7.03 4.06
CA GLN A 133 19.86 -6.74 5.51
C GLN A 133 18.61 -5.95 5.94
N GLY A 134 18.21 -4.92 5.19
CA GLY A 134 17.04 -4.10 5.48
C GLY A 134 15.75 -4.91 5.46
N PHE A 135 15.54 -5.73 4.41
CA PHE A 135 14.39 -6.63 4.35
C PHE A 135 14.37 -7.64 5.50
N ALA A 136 15.51 -8.26 5.81
CA ALA A 136 15.59 -9.20 6.93
C ALA A 136 15.27 -8.52 8.26
N TYR A 137 15.83 -7.34 8.49
CA TYR A 137 15.59 -6.54 9.69
C TYR A 137 14.11 -6.16 9.85
N THR A 138 13.46 -5.68 8.79
CA THR A 138 12.03 -5.33 8.83
C THR A 138 11.14 -6.56 9.04
N LYS A 139 11.41 -7.67 8.34
CA LYS A 139 10.64 -8.91 8.53
C LYS A 139 10.73 -9.40 9.97
N GLN A 140 11.93 -9.35 10.58
CA GLN A 140 12.10 -9.69 11.98
C GLN A 140 11.31 -8.73 12.89
N ALA A 141 11.42 -7.42 12.65
CA ALA A 141 10.68 -6.41 13.40
C ALA A 141 9.17 -6.65 13.39
N VAL A 142 8.61 -6.96 12.22
CA VAL A 142 7.17 -7.26 12.05
C VAL A 142 6.77 -8.57 12.76
N ALA A 143 7.63 -9.59 12.66
CA ALA A 143 7.37 -10.89 13.30
C ALA A 143 7.40 -10.79 14.84
N ASP A 144 8.28 -9.96 15.39
CA ASP A 144 8.49 -9.78 16.82
C ASP A 144 7.42 -8.94 17.52
N VAL A 145 6.53 -8.25 16.76
CA VAL A 145 5.41 -7.53 17.40
C VAL A 145 4.50 -8.52 18.12
N PRO A 146 4.30 -8.40 19.44
CA PRO A 146 3.40 -9.28 20.18
C PRO A 146 1.98 -9.22 19.62
N THR A 147 1.30 -10.35 19.58
CA THR A 147 -0.06 -10.45 18.98
C THR A 147 -1.08 -9.54 19.65
N ASP A 148 -0.99 -9.37 20.95
CA ASP A 148 -1.82 -8.46 21.75
C ASP A 148 -1.49 -6.99 21.55
N SER A 149 -0.36 -6.70 20.91
CA SER A 149 0.14 -5.35 20.64
C SER A 149 -0.06 -4.90 19.20
N LEU A 150 -0.65 -5.73 18.32
CA LEU A 150 -0.83 -5.41 16.91
C LEU A 150 -1.72 -4.18 16.66
N SER A 151 -2.64 -3.88 17.57
CA SER A 151 -3.52 -2.71 17.50
C SER A 151 -2.99 -1.49 18.25
N ASN A 152 -1.83 -1.60 18.89
CA ASN A 152 -1.26 -0.48 19.64
C ASN A 152 -0.75 0.59 18.66
N LYS A 153 -1.18 1.84 18.93
CA LYS A 153 -0.78 2.99 18.11
C LYS A 153 0.62 3.49 18.47
N ARG A 154 1.40 3.82 17.47
CA ARG A 154 2.70 4.48 17.57
C ARG A 154 2.69 5.80 16.81
N LYS A 155 3.29 6.84 17.40
CA LYS A 155 3.37 8.16 16.75
C LYS A 155 4.51 8.21 15.74
N MET A 156 4.19 8.64 14.52
CA MET A 156 5.16 8.94 13.48
C MET A 156 4.69 10.11 12.63
N PHE A 157 5.58 11.08 12.37
CA PHE A 157 5.28 12.28 11.57
C PHE A 157 4.00 13.02 12.00
N GLY A 158 3.72 13.04 13.31
CA GLY A 158 2.53 13.72 13.85
C GLY A 158 1.21 12.92 13.73
N GLN A 159 1.25 11.72 13.19
CA GLN A 159 0.12 10.79 13.07
C GLN A 159 0.34 9.54 13.92
N GLU A 160 -0.72 8.80 14.17
CA GLU A 160 -0.68 7.55 14.93
C GLU A 160 -1.00 6.38 14.00
N PHE A 161 -0.16 5.35 14.02
CA PHE A 161 -0.27 4.15 13.21
C PHE A 161 -0.26 2.90 14.09
N ASP A 162 -1.14 1.96 13.83
CA ASP A 162 -0.98 0.58 14.29
C ASP A 162 -0.17 -0.25 13.27
N VAL A 163 0.04 -1.52 13.57
CA VAL A 163 0.83 -2.40 12.69
C VAL A 163 0.20 -2.56 11.30
N VAL A 164 -1.14 -2.55 11.21
CA VAL A 164 -1.84 -2.69 9.93
C VAL A 164 -1.66 -1.45 9.08
N GLU A 165 -1.93 -0.28 9.65
CA GLU A 165 -1.75 1.01 8.98
C GLU A 165 -0.29 1.21 8.56
N SER A 166 0.65 0.84 9.43
CA SER A 166 2.09 0.86 9.14
C SER A 166 2.46 -0.07 7.99
N SER A 167 1.90 -1.29 7.97
CA SER A 167 2.14 -2.26 6.89
C SER A 167 1.60 -1.77 5.55
N LEU A 168 0.41 -1.15 5.53
CA LEU A 168 -0.16 -0.55 4.33
C LEU A 168 0.67 0.63 3.83
N ALA A 169 1.09 1.53 4.72
CA ALA A 169 1.91 2.68 4.37
C ALA A 169 3.25 2.24 3.76
N MET A 170 3.96 1.31 4.40
CA MET A 170 5.22 0.79 3.88
C MET A 170 5.06 0.02 2.57
N THR A 171 3.99 -0.76 2.41
CA THR A 171 3.73 -1.47 1.14
C THR A 171 3.52 -0.48 0.01
N GLY A 172 2.72 0.57 0.23
CA GLY A 172 2.49 1.63 -0.76
C GLY A 172 3.80 2.28 -1.21
N ASP A 173 4.59 2.74 -0.27
CA ASP A 173 5.88 3.37 -0.49
C ASP A 173 6.86 2.48 -1.28
N LEU A 174 6.98 1.21 -0.90
CA LEU A 174 7.81 0.23 -1.60
C LEU A 174 7.38 0.01 -3.05
N HIS A 175 6.07 -0.02 -3.32
CA HIS A 175 5.56 -0.14 -4.68
C HIS A 175 5.83 1.10 -5.51
N GLU A 176 5.81 2.31 -4.93
CA GLU A 176 6.20 3.54 -5.61
C GLU A 176 7.66 3.48 -6.04
N HIS A 177 8.58 3.11 -5.14
CA HIS A 177 10.00 2.96 -5.45
C HIS A 177 10.29 1.82 -6.42
N LEU A 178 9.59 0.70 -6.32
CA LEU A 178 9.71 -0.39 -7.29
C LEU A 178 9.23 0.05 -8.67
N GLY A 179 8.13 0.78 -8.76
CA GLY A 179 7.62 1.38 -10.00
C GLY A 179 8.63 2.35 -10.63
N GLN A 180 9.24 3.20 -9.82
CA GLN A 180 10.32 4.10 -10.24
C GLN A 180 11.50 3.33 -10.82
N LEU A 181 11.98 2.30 -10.15
CA LEU A 181 13.10 1.48 -10.60
C LEU A 181 12.77 0.67 -11.86
N ILE A 182 11.53 0.18 -12.01
CA ILE A 182 11.05 -0.46 -13.23
C ILE A 182 11.09 0.52 -14.41
N ALA A 183 10.67 1.77 -14.20
CA ALA A 183 10.75 2.80 -15.22
C ALA A 183 12.20 3.09 -15.61
N TYR A 184 13.10 3.23 -14.62
CA TYR A 184 14.53 3.40 -14.87
C TYR A 184 15.15 2.23 -15.64
N ALA A 185 14.80 0.99 -15.28
CA ALA A 185 15.27 -0.19 -15.99
C ALA A 185 14.86 -0.15 -17.46
N ARG A 186 13.60 0.09 -17.75
CA ARG A 186 13.07 0.17 -19.13
C ARG A 186 13.74 1.27 -19.96
N ILE A 187 13.95 2.45 -19.39
CA ILE A 187 14.65 3.56 -20.05
C ILE A 187 16.10 3.16 -20.41
N ASN A 188 16.75 2.33 -19.59
CA ASN A 188 18.10 1.79 -19.83
C ASN A 188 18.11 0.49 -20.65
N GLY A 189 16.99 0.09 -21.26
CA GLY A 189 16.89 -1.14 -22.07
C GLY A 189 16.91 -2.43 -21.25
N ILE A 190 16.73 -2.35 -19.93
CA ILE A 190 16.73 -3.49 -19.03
C ILE A 190 15.30 -3.96 -18.81
N LYS A 191 15.00 -5.21 -19.16
CA LYS A 191 13.69 -5.82 -18.84
C LYS A 191 13.69 -6.31 -17.39
N PRO A 192 12.68 -5.96 -16.57
CA PRO A 192 12.54 -6.56 -15.25
C PRO A 192 12.52 -8.09 -15.36
N PRO A 193 13.30 -8.84 -14.55
CA PRO A 193 13.46 -10.29 -14.73
C PRO A 193 12.18 -11.11 -14.66
N TRP A 194 11.17 -10.60 -13.96
CA TRP A 194 9.85 -11.25 -13.85
C TRP A 194 8.88 -10.88 -15.00
N SER A 195 9.27 -9.97 -15.91
CA SER A 195 8.44 -9.58 -17.07
C SER A 195 8.61 -10.62 -18.18
N ARG A 196 7.80 -11.66 -18.17
CA ARG A 196 7.79 -12.67 -19.25
C ARG A 196 6.91 -12.16 -20.40
N GLY A 197 7.51 -12.00 -21.59
CA GLY A 197 6.74 -11.91 -22.84
C GLY A 197 6.11 -10.55 -23.18
N GLN A 198 6.61 -9.44 -22.66
CA GLN A 198 6.23 -8.09 -23.12
C GLN A 198 7.30 -7.50 -24.03
#